data_5bc68e0e98c59b5bc0e53ebbe9608864
#
_entry.id   5bc68e0e98c59b5bc0e53ebbe9608864
#
_cell.length_a   1.000
_cell.length_b   1.000
_cell.length_c   1.000
_cell.angle_alpha   90.00
_cell.angle_beta   90.00
_cell.angle_gamma   90.00
#
_symmetry.space_group_name_H-M   'P 1'
#
loop_
_entity.id
_entity.type
_entity.pdbx_description
1 polymer ?
#
loop_
_entity_poly.entity_id
_entity_poly.type
_entity_poly.pdbx_seq_one_letter_code
_entity_poly.pdbx_strand_id
1 'polypeptide(L)'
;MVQHQLAAAAIVQEDPNVEGFMSAVGGGGRNTTVNQGRLFLHLKPRNQRTLGADEVAQSLTRKLAAVPGLRVYLQNPPVINIGGRSSKSQYQFTLYGSDVDALYQGAAALEQRLHSIPGLTDVTSDLQIKNPQVHVTIARDRAAALGIDVSQIENALYNAYGARQVSTIYTPNDQYWVVMELLPQYQRDLSAMNLLHISGRGGVSVPLGSLAQITPATGPLTVNHTGQLPSVTLSFNLQPGTSIGTAVGRVQAAARQVLPSTISTGFAGTAQAFQAAQQGLLVLLILAILVIYLVLGILYESFIHPLTILSGLPFAGFGALLALVIFRLDLSIYAFVGVIMLVGIVKKNAIMMIDFAIERERREHTTARNAILEAASVRFRPIMMTTMAALMGTLPIALGQGAGAESRRPLGIAVVGGLLFSQLITLYITPVVYTYLDAWQHRLARGKVKEPRELREPGRGGTAPAEAT
;
A
#
# COMPACT_ATOMS: atom_id res chain seq x y z
N MET A 1 -30.82 -5.76 9.79
CA MET A 1 -29.36 -5.90 9.99
C MET A 1 -29.01 -6.67 11.28
N VAL A 2 -29.58 -6.34 12.45
CA VAL A 2 -29.25 -7.03 13.71
C VAL A 2 -29.43 -8.55 13.61
N GLN A 3 -30.56 -9.03 13.07
CA GLN A 3 -30.81 -10.48 12.90
C GLN A 3 -29.75 -11.16 12.02
N HIS A 4 -29.38 -10.54 10.90
CA HIS A 4 -28.31 -11.05 10.02
C HIS A 4 -26.95 -11.06 10.72
N GLN A 5 -26.67 -10.04 11.53
CA GLN A 5 -25.44 -9.97 12.30
C GLN A 5 -25.37 -11.07 13.37
N LEU A 6 -26.47 -11.35 14.05
CA LEU A 6 -26.55 -12.45 15.02
C LEU A 6 -26.37 -13.81 14.34
N ALA A 7 -26.98 -14.02 13.17
CA ALA A 7 -26.79 -15.25 12.41
C ALA A 7 -25.32 -15.44 11.97
N ALA A 8 -24.68 -14.36 11.50
CA ALA A 8 -23.25 -14.40 11.16
C ALA A 8 -22.38 -14.65 12.39
N ALA A 9 -22.68 -14.03 13.53
CA ALA A 9 -21.96 -14.21 14.77
C ALA A 9 -22.04 -15.65 15.28
N ALA A 10 -23.20 -16.31 15.18
CA ALA A 10 -23.36 -17.71 15.55
C ALA A 10 -22.44 -18.63 14.72
N ILE A 11 -22.36 -18.43 13.40
CA ILE A 11 -21.46 -19.20 12.52
C ILE A 11 -19.98 -18.97 12.89
N VAL A 12 -19.60 -17.75 13.24
CA VAL A 12 -18.24 -17.41 13.64
C VAL A 12 -17.89 -18.03 15.00
N GLN A 13 -18.84 -18.07 15.93
CA GLN A 13 -18.65 -18.65 17.26
C GLN A 13 -18.38 -20.16 17.22
N GLU A 14 -18.95 -20.85 16.24
CA GLU A 14 -18.75 -22.30 16.04
C GLU A 14 -17.42 -22.64 15.35
N ASP A 15 -16.67 -21.66 14.85
CA ASP A 15 -15.41 -21.95 14.12
C ASP A 15 -14.27 -22.25 15.10
N PRO A 16 -13.62 -23.42 15.01
CA PRO A 16 -12.59 -23.87 15.94
C PRO A 16 -11.33 -23.00 15.96
N ASN A 17 -11.10 -22.20 14.92
CA ASN A 17 -9.93 -21.32 14.79
C ASN A 17 -10.13 -19.95 15.45
N VAL A 18 -11.36 -19.60 15.80
CA VAL A 18 -11.71 -18.32 16.44
C VAL A 18 -11.63 -18.49 17.96
N GLU A 19 -10.95 -17.58 18.64
CA GLU A 19 -10.87 -17.50 20.09
C GLU A 19 -12.00 -16.65 20.66
N GLY A 20 -12.30 -15.53 19.98
CA GLY A 20 -13.36 -14.62 20.34
C GLY A 20 -13.61 -13.59 19.27
N PHE A 21 -14.69 -12.84 19.40
CA PHE A 21 -15.00 -11.76 18.47
C PHE A 21 -15.77 -10.63 19.14
N MET A 22 -15.65 -9.44 18.57
CA MET A 22 -16.48 -8.29 18.88
C MET A 22 -17.42 -8.03 17.71
N SER A 23 -18.72 -7.85 18.00
CA SER A 23 -19.76 -7.61 16.99
C SER A 23 -20.43 -6.27 17.23
N ALA A 24 -20.58 -5.45 16.21
CA ALA A 24 -21.26 -4.16 16.26
C ALA A 24 -22.13 -3.95 15.01
N VAL A 25 -23.34 -3.41 15.20
CA VAL A 25 -24.27 -3.03 14.13
C VAL A 25 -24.59 -1.56 14.26
N GLY A 26 -24.46 -0.80 13.17
CA GLY A 26 -24.79 0.63 13.18
C GLY A 26 -23.84 1.46 14.02
N GLY A 27 -24.25 2.68 14.32
CA GLY A 27 -23.48 3.77 14.89
C GLY A 27 -22.50 3.47 16.03
N GLY A 28 -21.27 3.70 15.78
CA GLY A 28 -20.13 3.62 16.70
C GLY A 28 -18.86 4.15 16.10
N GLY A 29 -18.89 4.69 14.91
CA GLY A 29 -17.74 5.27 14.23
C GLY A 29 -18.12 6.11 13.01
N ARG A 30 -17.19 6.91 12.55
CA ARG A 30 -17.37 7.92 11.47
C ARG A 30 -17.99 7.42 10.15
N ASN A 31 -18.14 6.11 9.92
CA ASN A 31 -18.54 5.55 8.61
C ASN A 31 -19.46 4.33 8.72
N THR A 32 -20.17 4.12 9.81
CA THR A 32 -21.08 2.97 9.93
C THR A 32 -22.53 3.41 9.74
N THR A 33 -23.16 2.89 8.71
CA THR A 33 -24.57 3.05 8.43
C THR A 33 -25.38 1.91 9.07
N VAL A 34 -26.64 2.13 9.35
CA VAL A 34 -27.54 1.13 10.00
C VAL A 34 -27.73 -0.16 9.22
N ASN A 35 -27.35 -0.17 7.94
CA ASN A 35 -27.41 -1.35 7.07
C ASN A 35 -26.07 -2.12 7.02
N GLN A 36 -25.08 -1.72 7.84
CA GLN A 36 -23.77 -2.37 7.93
C GLN A 36 -23.50 -2.83 9.35
N GLY A 37 -22.79 -3.96 9.47
CA GLY A 37 -22.25 -4.46 10.72
C GLY A 37 -20.76 -4.78 10.57
N ARG A 38 -20.07 -4.87 11.70
CA ARG A 38 -18.66 -5.24 11.77
C ARG A 38 -18.46 -6.34 12.79
N LEU A 39 -17.62 -7.31 12.42
CA LEU A 39 -17.10 -8.31 13.35
C LEU A 39 -15.58 -8.20 13.35
N PHE A 40 -15.00 -8.05 14.54
CA PHE A 40 -13.55 -8.15 14.73
C PHE A 40 -13.27 -9.51 15.35
N LEU A 41 -12.59 -10.37 14.59
CA LEU A 41 -12.29 -11.73 14.97
C LEU A 41 -10.91 -11.81 15.60
N HIS A 42 -10.80 -12.41 16.75
CA HIS A 42 -9.55 -12.80 17.37
C HIS A 42 -9.32 -14.29 17.13
N LEU A 43 -8.28 -14.61 16.37
CA LEU A 43 -7.93 -16.00 16.05
C LEU A 43 -7.07 -16.60 17.15
N LYS A 44 -7.22 -17.88 17.40
CA LYS A 44 -6.34 -18.63 18.31
C LYS A 44 -4.88 -18.47 17.91
N PRO A 45 -3.92 -18.56 18.82
CA PRO A 45 -2.49 -18.54 18.52
C PRO A 45 -2.11 -19.54 17.42
N ARG A 46 -1.09 -19.22 16.61
CA ARG A 46 -0.70 -20.03 15.44
C ARG A 46 -0.37 -21.49 15.78
N ASN A 47 0.13 -21.76 16.97
CA ASN A 47 0.44 -23.10 17.47
C ASN A 47 -0.82 -23.93 17.85
N GLN A 48 -1.98 -23.31 17.97
CA GLN A 48 -3.25 -23.96 18.30
C GLN A 48 -4.19 -24.08 17.09
N ARG A 49 -3.77 -23.63 15.90
CA ARG A 49 -4.54 -23.74 14.66
C ARG A 49 -3.65 -24.21 13.50
N THR A 50 -4.23 -25.00 12.61
CA THR A 50 -3.54 -25.52 11.41
C THR A 50 -3.57 -24.51 10.26
N LEU A 51 -4.65 -23.71 10.15
CA LEU A 51 -4.90 -22.77 9.06
C LEU A 51 -4.25 -21.40 9.31
N GLY A 52 -3.73 -20.78 8.26
CA GLY A 52 -3.32 -19.37 8.26
C GLY A 52 -4.51 -18.41 8.38
N ALA A 53 -4.27 -17.11 8.64
CA ALA A 53 -5.34 -16.14 8.78
C ALA A 53 -6.17 -16.01 7.49
N ASP A 54 -5.50 -16.02 6.33
CA ASP A 54 -6.17 -15.92 5.02
C ASP A 54 -6.96 -17.17 4.67
N GLU A 55 -6.48 -18.36 5.06
CA GLU A 55 -7.19 -19.63 4.89
C GLU A 55 -8.44 -19.69 5.76
N VAL A 56 -8.36 -19.21 7.01
CA VAL A 56 -9.52 -19.06 7.91
C VAL A 56 -10.53 -18.10 7.31
N ALA A 57 -10.09 -16.95 6.80
CA ALA A 57 -10.97 -15.99 6.15
C ALA A 57 -11.69 -16.61 4.94
N GLN A 58 -11.01 -17.37 4.08
CA GLN A 58 -11.63 -18.07 2.94
C GLN A 58 -12.65 -19.13 3.39
N SER A 59 -12.33 -19.89 4.45
CA SER A 59 -13.23 -20.89 5.01
C SER A 59 -14.50 -20.25 5.58
N LEU A 60 -14.34 -19.18 6.37
CA LEU A 60 -15.45 -18.44 6.96
C LEU A 60 -16.30 -17.72 5.89
N THR A 61 -15.69 -17.17 4.84
CA THR A 61 -16.42 -16.55 3.71
C THR A 61 -17.41 -17.54 3.10
N ARG A 62 -16.98 -18.79 2.89
CA ARG A 62 -17.88 -19.84 2.35
C ARG A 62 -19.03 -20.19 3.28
N LYS A 63 -18.75 -20.29 4.59
CA LYS A 63 -19.80 -20.58 5.61
C LYS A 63 -20.79 -19.42 5.74
N LEU A 64 -20.31 -18.20 5.74
CA LEU A 64 -21.13 -16.99 5.89
C LEU A 64 -21.94 -16.65 4.64
N ALA A 65 -21.54 -17.14 3.46
CA ALA A 65 -22.33 -17.02 2.22
C ALA A 65 -23.69 -17.74 2.30
N ALA A 66 -23.86 -18.67 3.25
CA ALA A 66 -25.12 -19.35 3.50
C ALA A 66 -26.20 -18.46 4.16
N VAL A 67 -25.83 -17.30 4.73
CA VAL A 67 -26.79 -16.40 5.38
C VAL A 67 -27.51 -15.57 4.30
N PRO A 68 -28.81 -15.78 4.08
CA PRO A 68 -29.53 -15.08 3.03
C PRO A 68 -29.65 -13.58 3.34
N GLY A 69 -29.52 -12.74 2.32
CA GLY A 69 -29.63 -11.28 2.45
C GLY A 69 -28.42 -10.58 3.04
N LEU A 70 -27.34 -11.30 3.38
CA LEU A 70 -26.09 -10.76 3.89
C LEU A 70 -24.96 -10.96 2.88
N ARG A 71 -24.18 -9.89 2.65
CA ARG A 71 -22.87 -9.98 1.96
C ARG A 71 -21.76 -9.72 2.97
N VAL A 72 -20.86 -10.67 3.11
CA VAL A 72 -19.75 -10.61 4.08
C VAL A 72 -18.43 -10.49 3.33
N TYR A 73 -17.58 -9.58 3.81
CA TYR A 73 -16.24 -9.36 3.31
C TYR A 73 -15.27 -9.55 4.46
N LEU A 74 -14.44 -10.58 4.37
CA LEU A 74 -13.41 -10.83 5.37
C LEU A 74 -12.06 -10.30 4.88
N GLN A 75 -11.37 -9.63 5.78
CA GLN A 75 -10.04 -9.09 5.54
C GLN A 75 -9.11 -9.46 6.67
N ASN A 76 -7.90 -9.81 6.31
CA ASN A 76 -6.77 -9.83 7.23
C ASN A 76 -6.10 -8.45 7.16
N PRO A 77 -6.30 -7.55 8.15
CA PRO A 77 -5.74 -6.20 8.07
C PRO A 77 -4.21 -6.26 8.05
N PRO A 78 -3.56 -5.45 7.20
CA PRO A 78 -2.11 -5.39 7.18
C PRO A 78 -1.60 -4.83 8.51
N VAL A 79 -0.45 -5.35 8.96
CA VAL A 79 0.21 -4.93 10.23
C VAL A 79 0.51 -3.43 10.22
N ILE A 80 0.83 -2.87 9.05
CA ILE A 80 1.04 -1.44 8.85
C ILE A 80 -0.10 -0.93 7.97
N ASN A 81 -0.96 -0.09 8.53
CA ASN A 81 -2.00 0.59 7.78
C ASN A 81 -1.44 1.89 7.19
N ILE A 82 -1.26 1.91 5.88
CA ILE A 82 -0.68 3.06 5.16
C ILE A 82 -1.81 3.82 4.49
N GLY A 83 -2.42 4.77 5.22
CA GLY A 83 -3.47 5.61 4.65
C GLY A 83 -4.73 4.83 4.21
N GLY A 84 -5.58 5.49 3.42
CA GLY A 84 -6.84 4.92 2.96
C GLY A 84 -7.99 5.07 3.95
N ARG A 85 -9.18 4.70 3.49
CA ARG A 85 -10.40 4.65 4.32
C ARG A 85 -10.67 3.20 4.74
N SER A 86 -11.46 3.04 5.79
CA SER A 86 -12.01 1.71 6.10
C SER A 86 -12.90 1.26 4.94
N SER A 87 -12.53 0.21 4.25
CA SER A 87 -13.22 -0.32 3.09
C SER A 87 -13.49 -1.82 3.25
N LYS A 88 -14.33 -2.36 2.39
CA LYS A 88 -14.70 -3.79 2.40
C LYS A 88 -13.61 -4.69 1.82
N SER A 89 -12.66 -4.13 1.06
CA SER A 89 -11.56 -4.84 0.41
C SER A 89 -10.26 -4.08 0.60
N GLN A 90 -9.12 -4.75 0.44
CA GLN A 90 -7.80 -4.26 0.82
C GLN A 90 -7.29 -3.10 -0.06
N TYR A 91 -7.58 -3.17 -1.37
CA TYR A 91 -7.08 -2.18 -2.34
C TYR A 91 -8.18 -1.19 -2.68
N GLN A 92 -7.83 0.09 -2.79
CA GLN A 92 -8.78 1.18 -2.96
C GLN A 92 -8.41 2.03 -4.16
N PHE A 93 -9.43 2.36 -4.95
CA PHE A 93 -9.35 3.26 -6.09
C PHE A 93 -10.44 4.30 -5.97
N THR A 94 -10.09 5.56 -5.78
CA THR A 94 -11.01 6.67 -5.51
C THR A 94 -11.21 7.51 -6.76
N LEU A 95 -12.47 7.76 -7.09
CA LEU A 95 -12.91 8.69 -8.10
C LEU A 95 -13.38 9.96 -7.39
N TYR A 96 -13.09 11.12 -7.95
CA TYR A 96 -13.56 12.40 -7.40
C TYR A 96 -13.79 13.43 -8.51
N GLY A 97 -14.82 14.24 -8.34
CA GLY A 97 -15.23 15.24 -9.31
C GLY A 97 -16.26 16.20 -8.74
N SER A 98 -16.45 17.33 -9.37
CA SER A 98 -17.43 18.34 -8.95
C SER A 98 -18.87 18.01 -9.37
N ASP A 99 -19.03 17.26 -10.49
CA ASP A 99 -20.33 16.80 -10.98
C ASP A 99 -20.66 15.45 -10.32
N VAL A 100 -21.62 15.47 -9.41
CA VAL A 100 -22.04 14.31 -8.61
C VAL A 100 -22.72 13.25 -9.47
N ASP A 101 -23.54 13.67 -10.43
CA ASP A 101 -24.30 12.74 -11.28
C ASP A 101 -23.37 12.00 -12.25
N ALA A 102 -22.48 12.71 -12.91
CA ALA A 102 -21.44 12.12 -13.73
C ALA A 102 -20.52 11.19 -12.92
N LEU A 103 -20.15 11.59 -11.69
CA LEU A 103 -19.35 10.78 -10.77
C LEU A 103 -20.02 9.46 -10.41
N TYR A 104 -21.33 9.50 -10.07
CA TYR A 104 -22.07 8.29 -9.67
C TYR A 104 -22.28 7.33 -10.84
N GLN A 105 -22.62 7.86 -12.03
CA GLN A 105 -22.73 7.06 -13.25
C GLN A 105 -21.39 6.43 -13.64
N GLY A 106 -20.32 7.23 -13.63
CA GLY A 106 -18.97 6.75 -13.91
C GLY A 106 -18.50 5.68 -12.92
N ALA A 107 -18.79 5.85 -11.63
CA ALA A 107 -18.46 4.89 -10.60
C ALA A 107 -19.19 3.55 -10.80
N ALA A 108 -20.49 3.60 -11.09
CA ALA A 108 -21.28 2.39 -11.36
C ALA A 108 -20.80 1.65 -12.62
N ALA A 109 -20.50 2.38 -13.70
CA ALA A 109 -19.97 1.80 -14.93
C ALA A 109 -18.57 1.18 -14.72
N LEU A 110 -17.70 1.85 -13.98
CA LEU A 110 -16.38 1.32 -13.65
C LEU A 110 -16.47 0.10 -12.72
N GLU A 111 -17.34 0.11 -11.72
CA GLU A 111 -17.56 -1.05 -10.84
C GLU A 111 -17.94 -2.30 -11.68
N GLN A 112 -18.89 -2.17 -12.60
CA GLN A 112 -19.26 -3.26 -13.50
C GLN A 112 -18.08 -3.73 -14.35
N ARG A 113 -17.28 -2.81 -14.87
CA ARG A 113 -16.09 -3.13 -15.66
C ARG A 113 -15.06 -3.87 -14.84
N LEU A 114 -14.82 -3.45 -13.60
CA LEU A 114 -13.85 -4.08 -12.69
C LEU A 114 -14.24 -5.53 -12.35
N HIS A 115 -15.53 -5.83 -12.22
CA HIS A 115 -16.01 -7.21 -12.02
C HIS A 115 -15.61 -8.16 -13.15
N SER A 116 -15.44 -7.65 -14.38
CA SER A 116 -15.06 -8.44 -15.55
C SER A 116 -13.53 -8.61 -15.70
N ILE A 117 -12.72 -7.97 -14.87
CA ILE A 117 -11.26 -8.03 -14.98
C ILE A 117 -10.73 -9.28 -14.28
N PRO A 118 -10.03 -10.19 -15.00
CA PRO A 118 -9.43 -11.37 -14.40
C PRO A 118 -8.39 -10.98 -13.34
N GLY A 119 -8.41 -11.66 -12.20
CA GLY A 119 -7.49 -11.42 -11.09
C GLY A 119 -7.99 -10.46 -10.03
N LEU A 120 -9.13 -9.77 -10.24
CA LEU A 120 -9.82 -8.99 -9.21
C LEU A 120 -10.94 -9.82 -8.57
N THR A 121 -11.10 -9.67 -7.26
CA THR A 121 -12.20 -10.26 -6.48
C THR A 121 -12.76 -9.23 -5.51
N ASP A 122 -13.94 -9.52 -4.96
CA ASP A 122 -14.59 -8.68 -3.95
C ASP A 122 -14.65 -7.19 -4.33
N VAL A 123 -14.91 -6.94 -5.63
CA VAL A 123 -15.08 -5.57 -6.12
C VAL A 123 -16.33 -4.98 -5.50
N THR A 124 -16.22 -3.86 -4.86
CA THR A 124 -17.33 -3.15 -4.20
C THR A 124 -17.14 -1.65 -4.27
N SER A 125 -18.27 -0.94 -4.22
CA SER A 125 -18.30 0.51 -4.11
C SER A 125 -18.76 0.93 -2.70
N ASP A 126 -18.33 2.10 -2.26
CA ASP A 126 -18.91 2.79 -1.12
C ASP A 126 -20.17 3.60 -1.51
N LEU A 127 -20.49 3.65 -2.80
CA LEU A 127 -21.66 4.31 -3.34
C LEU A 127 -22.94 3.52 -3.02
N GLN A 128 -23.84 4.12 -2.24
CA GLN A 128 -25.14 3.56 -1.88
C GLN A 128 -26.23 4.56 -2.25
N ILE A 129 -26.78 4.43 -3.49
CA ILE A 129 -27.77 5.35 -4.06
C ILE A 129 -29.21 4.81 -4.00
N LYS A 130 -29.40 3.61 -3.46
CA LYS A 130 -30.73 2.96 -3.36
C LYS A 130 -31.38 3.12 -1.99
N ASN A 131 -30.95 4.13 -1.21
CA ASN A 131 -31.54 4.39 0.09
C ASN A 131 -32.93 5.02 -0.10
N PRO A 132 -34.01 4.45 0.48
CA PRO A 132 -35.33 5.04 0.42
C PRO A 132 -35.32 6.44 1.05
N GLN A 133 -35.83 7.40 0.34
CA GLN A 133 -35.98 8.79 0.76
C GLN A 133 -37.40 9.26 0.50
N VAL A 134 -37.79 10.30 1.17
CA VAL A 134 -39.08 10.97 0.93
C VAL A 134 -38.78 12.36 0.40
N HIS A 135 -39.27 12.66 -0.77
CA HIS A 135 -39.18 13.99 -1.38
C HIS A 135 -40.42 14.79 -1.06
N VAL A 136 -40.25 15.92 -0.41
CA VAL A 136 -41.34 16.84 -0.01
C VAL A 136 -41.25 18.09 -0.86
N THR A 137 -42.14 18.25 -1.81
CA THR A 137 -42.23 19.44 -2.67
C THR A 137 -43.26 20.41 -2.11
N ILE A 138 -42.82 21.49 -1.53
CA ILE A 138 -43.69 22.50 -0.88
C ILE A 138 -44.37 23.37 -1.94
N ALA A 139 -45.71 23.47 -1.91
CA ALA A 139 -46.48 24.40 -2.69
C ALA A 139 -46.44 25.81 -2.06
N ARG A 140 -45.38 26.55 -2.39
CA ARG A 140 -45.02 27.84 -1.73
C ARG A 140 -46.14 28.89 -1.77
N ASP A 141 -46.84 29.00 -2.92
CA ASP A 141 -47.94 29.93 -3.09
C ASP A 141 -49.12 29.61 -2.17
N ARG A 142 -49.44 28.32 -2.03
CA ARG A 142 -50.51 27.88 -1.14
C ARG A 142 -50.15 28.04 0.32
N ALA A 143 -48.94 27.76 0.69
CA ALA A 143 -48.44 27.98 2.05
C ALA A 143 -48.49 29.49 2.42
N ALA A 144 -48.04 30.34 1.52
CA ALA A 144 -48.07 31.81 1.72
C ALA A 144 -49.50 32.33 1.85
N ALA A 145 -50.45 31.85 1.05
CA ALA A 145 -51.88 32.22 1.12
C ALA A 145 -52.52 31.85 2.47
N LEU A 146 -52.05 30.79 3.11
CA LEU A 146 -52.48 30.33 4.44
C LEU A 146 -51.64 30.95 5.58
N GLY A 147 -50.68 31.86 5.26
CA GLY A 147 -49.80 32.49 6.23
C GLY A 147 -48.85 31.54 6.91
N ILE A 148 -48.42 30.48 6.21
CA ILE A 148 -47.47 29.44 6.66
C ILE A 148 -46.14 29.69 5.97
N ASP A 149 -45.10 29.93 6.73
CA ASP A 149 -43.74 30.04 6.23
C ASP A 149 -43.13 28.66 6.03
N VAL A 150 -42.18 28.54 5.08
CA VAL A 150 -41.45 27.29 4.78
C VAL A 150 -40.73 26.79 6.05
N SER A 151 -40.18 27.67 6.86
CA SER A 151 -39.53 27.35 8.12
C SER A 151 -40.43 26.65 9.12
N GLN A 152 -41.73 26.94 9.12
CA GLN A 152 -42.72 26.25 9.98
C GLN A 152 -42.93 24.82 9.52
N ILE A 153 -42.96 24.58 8.21
CA ILE A 153 -43.04 23.25 7.62
C ILE A 153 -41.77 22.42 7.96
N GLU A 154 -40.60 23.02 7.75
CA GLU A 154 -39.32 22.41 8.07
C GLU A 154 -39.20 22.06 9.56
N ASN A 155 -39.58 22.98 10.46
CA ASN A 155 -39.59 22.73 11.90
C ASN A 155 -40.57 21.63 12.31
N ALA A 156 -41.77 21.56 11.71
CA ALA A 156 -42.70 20.49 11.96
C ALA A 156 -42.18 19.11 11.55
N LEU A 157 -41.57 19.04 10.37
CA LEU A 157 -40.90 17.82 9.90
C LEU A 157 -39.71 17.43 10.80
N TYR A 158 -38.89 18.41 11.19
CA TYR A 158 -37.76 18.16 12.08
C TYR A 158 -38.21 17.67 13.46
N ASN A 159 -39.30 18.26 14.02
CA ASN A 159 -39.86 17.81 15.28
C ASN A 159 -40.40 16.38 15.21
N ALA A 160 -40.97 15.99 14.06
CA ALA A 160 -41.61 14.70 13.90
C ALA A 160 -40.63 13.56 13.53
N TYR A 161 -39.66 13.84 12.65
CA TYR A 161 -38.80 12.81 12.01
C TYR A 161 -37.30 13.02 12.26
N GLY A 162 -36.88 14.16 12.78
CA GLY A 162 -35.47 14.53 12.89
C GLY A 162 -34.79 14.19 14.21
N ALA A 163 -35.42 13.42 15.10
CA ALA A 163 -34.89 13.12 16.44
C ALA A 163 -34.38 14.40 17.14
N ARG A 164 -35.26 15.42 17.22
CA ARG A 164 -34.89 16.76 17.69
C ARG A 164 -34.54 16.76 19.16
N GLN A 165 -33.35 17.21 19.51
CA GLN A 165 -32.98 17.51 20.89
C GLN A 165 -33.75 18.79 21.35
N VAL A 166 -34.73 18.61 22.23
CA VAL A 166 -35.59 19.72 22.74
C VAL A 166 -35.07 20.30 24.03
N SER A 167 -34.34 19.51 24.83
CA SER A 167 -33.79 19.92 26.13
C SER A 167 -32.61 19.04 26.52
N THR A 168 -31.88 19.49 27.55
CA THR A 168 -30.82 18.69 28.17
C THR A 168 -31.07 18.67 29.69
N ILE A 169 -31.08 17.47 30.27
CA ILE A 169 -31.17 17.26 31.72
C ILE A 169 -29.74 17.18 32.25
N TYR A 170 -29.37 18.13 33.11
CA TYR A 170 -28.06 18.15 33.76
C TYR A 170 -28.14 17.46 35.11
N THR A 171 -27.26 16.51 35.35
CA THR A 171 -27.03 15.87 36.63
C THR A 171 -25.62 16.18 37.14
N PRO A 172 -25.28 15.94 38.41
CA PRO A 172 -23.96 16.25 38.94
C PRO A 172 -22.78 15.62 38.16
N ASN A 173 -23.01 14.43 37.56
CA ASN A 173 -21.96 13.65 36.91
C ASN A 173 -22.16 13.49 35.38
N ASP A 174 -23.40 13.73 34.85
CA ASP A 174 -23.77 13.45 33.47
C ASP A 174 -24.78 14.45 32.93
N GLN A 175 -24.93 14.47 31.60
CA GLN A 175 -26.00 15.18 30.91
C GLN A 175 -26.75 14.26 29.95
N TYR A 176 -28.08 14.36 29.98
CA TYR A 176 -28.96 13.53 29.18
C TYR A 176 -29.77 14.41 28.22
N TRP A 177 -29.75 14.07 26.95
CA TRP A 177 -30.56 14.76 25.95
C TRP A 177 -32.00 14.28 26.00
N VAL A 178 -32.94 15.22 25.98
CA VAL A 178 -34.35 14.93 25.78
C VAL A 178 -34.64 15.04 24.30
N VAL A 179 -34.92 13.92 23.66
CA VAL A 179 -35.19 13.82 22.22
C VAL A 179 -36.67 13.67 21.98
N MET A 180 -37.20 14.47 21.04
CA MET A 180 -38.59 14.41 20.59
C MET A 180 -38.64 13.86 19.17
N GLU A 181 -39.46 12.84 18.98
CA GLU A 181 -39.75 12.25 17.66
C GLU A 181 -41.10 11.53 17.69
N LEU A 182 -41.65 11.23 16.50
CA LEU A 182 -42.82 10.38 16.37
C LEU A 182 -42.50 8.95 16.76
N LEU A 183 -43.52 8.23 17.24
CA LEU A 183 -43.40 6.81 17.48
C LEU A 183 -43.06 6.06 16.19
N PRO A 184 -42.24 4.99 16.25
CA PRO A 184 -41.74 4.27 15.06
C PRO A 184 -42.83 3.78 14.09
N GLN A 185 -44.03 3.50 14.58
CA GLN A 185 -45.17 3.09 13.77
C GLN A 185 -45.62 4.18 12.78
N TYR A 186 -45.55 5.47 13.20
CA TYR A 186 -45.90 6.61 12.36
C TYR A 186 -44.73 7.08 11.47
N GLN A 187 -43.49 6.79 11.88
CA GLN A 187 -42.31 7.10 11.04
C GLN A 187 -42.20 6.20 9.81
N ARG A 188 -42.73 4.96 9.87
CA ARG A 188 -42.65 3.99 8.78
C ARG A 188 -43.76 4.15 7.73
N ASP A 189 -44.81 4.88 8.05
CA ASP A 189 -45.95 5.09 7.19
C ASP A 189 -45.91 6.45 6.54
N LEU A 190 -45.70 6.48 5.20
CA LEU A 190 -45.72 7.71 4.41
C LEU A 190 -47.07 8.43 4.48
N SER A 191 -48.18 7.71 4.66
CA SER A 191 -49.49 8.29 4.76
C SER A 191 -49.67 9.12 6.05
N ALA A 192 -48.97 8.73 7.14
CA ALA A 192 -48.95 9.49 8.37
C ALA A 192 -48.34 10.88 8.22
N MET A 193 -47.41 11.07 7.27
CA MET A 193 -46.83 12.40 6.96
C MET A 193 -47.90 13.39 6.48
N ASN A 194 -48.88 12.96 5.71
CA ASN A 194 -49.97 13.81 5.23
C ASN A 194 -50.83 14.38 6.39
N LEU A 195 -50.89 13.66 7.52
CA LEU A 195 -51.63 14.03 8.71
C LEU A 195 -50.88 14.95 9.65
N LEU A 196 -49.61 15.22 9.37
CA LEU A 196 -48.82 16.18 10.20
C LEU A 196 -49.44 17.57 10.04
N HIS A 197 -49.85 18.16 11.16
CA HIS A 197 -50.51 19.47 11.18
C HIS A 197 -49.51 20.57 11.46
N ILE A 198 -49.61 21.65 10.69
CA ILE A 198 -48.76 22.86 10.79
C ILE A 198 -49.64 24.02 11.18
N SER A 199 -49.20 24.78 12.20
CA SER A 199 -49.96 25.96 12.69
C SER A 199 -49.71 27.17 11.78
N GLY A 200 -50.78 27.66 11.12
CA GLY A 200 -50.78 28.89 10.35
C GLY A 200 -51.15 30.14 11.17
N ARG A 201 -51.25 31.27 10.50
CA ARG A 201 -51.73 32.51 11.09
C ARG A 201 -53.12 32.34 11.71
N GLY A 202 -53.31 32.91 12.89
CA GLY A 202 -54.58 32.85 13.61
C GLY A 202 -54.90 31.52 14.26
N GLY A 203 -53.95 30.61 14.41
CA GLY A 203 -54.14 29.32 15.07
C GLY A 203 -54.82 28.26 14.16
N VAL A 204 -54.93 28.49 12.88
CA VAL A 204 -55.46 27.52 11.92
C VAL A 204 -54.47 26.36 11.77
N SER A 205 -54.97 25.16 11.99
CA SER A 205 -54.18 23.93 11.84
C SER A 205 -54.38 23.31 10.45
N VAL A 206 -53.30 23.22 9.67
CA VAL A 206 -53.33 22.81 8.27
C VAL A 206 -52.53 21.53 8.10
N PRO A 207 -53.09 20.44 7.52
CA PRO A 207 -52.37 19.21 7.28
C PRO A 207 -51.30 19.37 6.19
N LEU A 208 -50.12 18.77 6.38
CA LEU A 208 -48.97 18.87 5.46
C LEU A 208 -49.34 18.42 4.02
N GLY A 209 -50.18 17.41 3.88
CA GLY A 209 -50.64 16.93 2.55
C GLY A 209 -51.38 17.96 1.71
N SER A 210 -51.95 19.06 2.34
CA SER A 210 -52.53 20.15 1.59
C SER A 210 -51.49 21.27 1.23
N LEU A 211 -50.31 21.26 1.84
CA LEU A 211 -49.22 22.23 1.66
C LEU A 211 -48.08 21.72 0.80
N ALA A 212 -47.91 20.40 0.72
CA ALA A 212 -46.82 19.78 0.01
C ALA A 212 -47.21 18.47 -0.67
N GLN A 213 -46.54 18.16 -1.75
CA GLN A 213 -46.59 16.87 -2.40
C GLN A 213 -45.47 15.95 -1.84
N ILE A 214 -45.88 14.81 -1.33
CA ILE A 214 -45.00 13.83 -0.70
C ILE A 214 -44.85 12.66 -1.65
N THR A 215 -43.62 12.42 -2.14
CA THR A 215 -43.33 11.33 -3.10
C THR A 215 -42.18 10.47 -2.58
N PRO A 216 -42.30 9.13 -2.72
CA PRO A 216 -41.15 8.26 -2.42
C PRO A 216 -40.06 8.47 -3.49
N ALA A 217 -38.84 8.52 -3.06
CA ALA A 217 -37.64 8.67 -3.89
C ALA A 217 -36.53 7.73 -3.41
N THR A 218 -35.46 7.65 -4.18
CA THR A 218 -34.22 6.98 -3.77
C THR A 218 -33.07 7.95 -3.91
N GLY A 219 -32.12 7.87 -2.98
CA GLY A 219 -30.99 8.77 -3.00
C GLY A 219 -29.75 8.18 -2.31
N PRO A 220 -28.67 8.91 -2.28
CA PRO A 220 -27.45 8.48 -1.60
C PRO A 220 -27.66 8.41 -0.10
N LEU A 221 -27.18 7.33 0.52
CA LEU A 221 -27.18 7.20 1.98
C LEU A 221 -26.12 8.10 2.63
N THR A 222 -24.96 8.22 1.98
CA THR A 222 -23.84 9.07 2.38
C THR A 222 -23.20 9.69 1.15
N VAL A 223 -22.74 10.92 1.28
CA VAL A 223 -21.92 11.61 0.27
C VAL A 223 -20.51 11.72 0.81
N ASN A 224 -19.60 10.94 0.25
CA ASN A 224 -18.21 10.95 0.66
C ASN A 224 -17.43 12.05 -0.06
N HIS A 225 -16.44 12.62 0.60
CA HIS A 225 -15.55 13.63 0.03
C HIS A 225 -14.09 13.22 0.18
N THR A 226 -13.28 13.54 -0.81
CA THR A 226 -11.82 13.44 -0.76
C THR A 226 -11.25 14.83 -0.99
N GLY A 227 -10.62 15.39 0.05
CA GLY A 227 -10.38 16.83 0.10
C GLY A 227 -11.71 17.57 0.13
N GLN A 228 -11.94 18.47 -0.81
CA GLN A 228 -13.17 19.26 -0.93
C GLN A 228 -14.12 18.77 -2.03
N LEU A 229 -13.77 17.68 -2.73
CA LEU A 229 -14.56 17.15 -3.84
C LEU A 229 -15.38 15.93 -3.42
N PRO A 230 -16.64 15.79 -3.90
CA PRO A 230 -17.38 14.55 -3.81
C PRO A 230 -16.56 13.39 -4.38
N SER A 231 -16.61 12.25 -3.71
CA SER A 231 -15.81 11.08 -4.09
C SER A 231 -16.53 9.77 -3.91
N VAL A 232 -16.19 8.80 -4.76
CA VAL A 232 -16.62 7.41 -4.68
C VAL A 232 -15.38 6.53 -4.63
N THR A 233 -15.31 5.61 -3.67
CA THR A 233 -14.20 4.68 -3.54
C THR A 233 -14.64 3.27 -3.95
N LEU A 234 -14.01 2.76 -5.00
CA LEU A 234 -14.09 1.36 -5.39
C LEU A 234 -13.01 0.58 -4.64
N SER A 235 -13.38 -0.51 -4.01
CA SER A 235 -12.43 -1.39 -3.33
C SER A 235 -12.46 -2.79 -3.92
N PHE A 236 -11.32 -3.46 -3.93
CA PHE A 236 -11.16 -4.79 -4.51
C PHE A 236 -10.06 -5.58 -3.79
N ASN A 237 -10.13 -6.90 -3.91
CA ASN A 237 -9.08 -7.83 -3.50
C ASN A 237 -8.44 -8.45 -4.74
N LEU A 238 -7.28 -9.09 -4.54
CA LEU A 238 -6.57 -9.81 -5.60
C LEU A 238 -6.75 -11.32 -5.45
N GLN A 239 -6.91 -12.00 -6.60
CA GLN A 239 -6.83 -13.46 -6.61
C GLN A 239 -5.42 -13.93 -6.30
N PRO A 240 -5.23 -15.08 -5.62
CA PRO A 240 -3.93 -15.66 -5.43
C PRO A 240 -3.14 -15.79 -6.74
N GLY A 241 -1.91 -15.27 -6.77
CA GLY A 241 -1.06 -15.25 -7.96
C GLY A 241 -1.24 -14.02 -8.87
N THR A 242 -2.13 -13.08 -8.54
CA THR A 242 -2.21 -11.80 -9.25
C THR A 242 -1.36 -10.76 -8.56
N SER A 243 -0.37 -10.18 -9.28
CA SER A 243 0.47 -9.14 -8.70
C SER A 243 -0.28 -7.80 -8.60
N ILE A 244 0.02 -7.03 -7.55
CA ILE A 244 -0.55 -5.69 -7.35
C ILE A 244 -0.22 -4.76 -8.53
N GLY A 245 0.98 -4.84 -9.11
CA GLY A 245 1.38 -4.02 -10.26
C GLY A 245 0.52 -4.28 -11.49
N THR A 246 0.23 -5.56 -11.78
CA THR A 246 -0.67 -5.95 -12.88
C THR A 246 -2.09 -5.44 -12.64
N ALA A 247 -2.59 -5.58 -11.41
CA ALA A 247 -3.92 -5.13 -11.03
C ALA A 247 -4.06 -3.60 -11.15
N VAL A 248 -3.10 -2.84 -10.62
CA VAL A 248 -3.04 -1.38 -10.74
C VAL A 248 -3.07 -0.94 -12.21
N GLY A 249 -2.26 -1.56 -13.07
CA GLY A 249 -2.25 -1.26 -14.51
C GLY A 249 -3.61 -1.54 -15.19
N ARG A 250 -4.25 -2.67 -14.87
CA ARG A 250 -5.57 -3.04 -15.43
C ARG A 250 -6.68 -2.11 -14.95
N VAL A 251 -6.69 -1.74 -13.67
CA VAL A 251 -7.68 -0.82 -13.10
C VAL A 251 -7.53 0.57 -13.74
N GLN A 252 -6.31 1.08 -13.89
CA GLN A 252 -6.07 2.36 -14.55
C GLN A 252 -6.47 2.34 -16.03
N ALA A 253 -6.19 1.25 -16.75
CA ALA A 253 -6.61 1.10 -18.14
C ALA A 253 -8.13 1.09 -18.28
N ALA A 254 -8.83 0.36 -17.40
CA ALA A 254 -10.29 0.33 -17.36
C ALA A 254 -10.88 1.72 -17.04
N ALA A 255 -10.30 2.42 -16.07
CA ALA A 255 -10.72 3.77 -15.70
C ALA A 255 -10.63 4.75 -16.87
N ARG A 256 -9.52 4.72 -17.63
CA ARG A 256 -9.33 5.59 -18.82
C ARG A 256 -10.32 5.29 -19.95
N GLN A 257 -10.82 4.05 -20.03
CA GLN A 257 -11.80 3.65 -21.07
C GLN A 257 -13.23 4.05 -20.72
N VAL A 258 -13.57 4.06 -19.44
CA VAL A 258 -14.95 4.20 -18.96
C VAL A 258 -15.27 5.60 -18.47
N LEU A 259 -14.29 6.28 -17.86
CA LEU A 259 -14.51 7.55 -17.18
C LEU A 259 -14.30 8.74 -18.12
N PRO A 260 -15.18 9.77 -18.05
CA PRO A 260 -14.92 11.05 -18.71
C PRO A 260 -13.73 11.78 -18.06
N SER A 261 -13.11 12.68 -18.81
CA SER A 261 -11.95 13.46 -18.37
C SER A 261 -12.22 14.42 -17.20
N THR A 262 -13.49 14.68 -16.89
CA THR A 262 -13.94 15.50 -15.75
C THR A 262 -13.80 14.80 -14.41
N ILE A 263 -13.65 13.48 -14.40
CA ILE A 263 -13.49 12.68 -13.18
C ILE A 263 -11.99 12.38 -12.98
N SER A 264 -11.47 12.88 -11.89
CA SER A 264 -10.12 12.57 -11.44
C SER A 264 -10.09 11.25 -10.66
N THR A 265 -8.98 10.52 -10.76
CA THR A 265 -8.83 9.22 -10.12
C THR A 265 -7.52 9.08 -9.41
N GLY A 266 -7.49 8.30 -8.34
CA GLY A 266 -6.27 7.99 -7.60
C GLY A 266 -6.39 6.70 -6.79
N PHE A 267 -5.27 6.02 -6.59
CA PHE A 267 -5.22 4.93 -5.61
C PHE A 267 -5.11 5.48 -4.20
N ALA A 268 -5.65 4.74 -3.25
CA ALA A 268 -5.53 5.05 -1.83
C ALA A 268 -5.01 3.83 -1.04
N GLY A 269 -4.48 4.08 0.16
CA GLY A 269 -4.00 3.02 1.03
C GLY A 269 -2.81 2.24 0.46
N THR A 270 -2.83 0.93 0.61
CA THR A 270 -1.74 0.03 0.19
C THR A 270 -1.40 0.14 -1.30
N ALA A 271 -2.40 0.35 -2.17
CA ALA A 271 -2.16 0.50 -3.60
C ALA A 271 -1.44 1.82 -3.93
N GLN A 272 -1.78 2.91 -3.26
CA GLN A 272 -1.08 4.19 -3.38
C GLN A 272 0.36 4.08 -2.89
N ALA A 273 0.57 3.45 -1.72
CA ALA A 273 1.90 3.25 -1.17
C ALA A 273 2.78 2.40 -2.10
N PHE A 274 2.20 1.35 -2.71
CA PHE A 274 2.90 0.55 -3.71
C PHE A 274 3.31 1.39 -4.93
N GLN A 275 2.40 2.20 -5.47
CA GLN A 275 2.67 3.05 -6.63
C GLN A 275 3.74 4.10 -6.33
N ALA A 276 3.67 4.76 -5.17
CA ALA A 276 4.66 5.72 -4.72
C ALA A 276 6.04 5.06 -4.49
N ALA A 277 6.04 3.86 -3.88
CA ALA A 277 7.26 3.09 -3.68
C ALA A 277 7.90 2.71 -5.03
N GLN A 278 7.11 2.26 -6.00
CA GLN A 278 7.64 1.85 -7.30
C GLN A 278 8.30 3.02 -8.06
N GLN A 279 7.74 4.22 -7.98
CA GLN A 279 8.32 5.41 -8.61
C GLN A 279 9.60 5.89 -7.91
N GLY A 280 9.65 5.84 -6.58
CA GLY A 280 10.78 6.29 -5.78
C GLY A 280 11.93 5.29 -5.69
N LEU A 281 11.63 3.98 -5.69
CA LEU A 281 12.61 2.93 -5.42
C LEU A 281 13.72 2.83 -6.47
N LEU A 282 13.38 2.99 -7.75
CA LEU A 282 14.38 2.99 -8.81
C LEU A 282 15.38 4.14 -8.63
N VAL A 283 14.87 5.32 -8.32
CA VAL A 283 15.69 6.51 -8.06
C VAL A 283 16.56 6.30 -6.82
N LEU A 284 15.98 5.78 -5.74
CA LEU A 284 16.71 5.48 -4.50
C LEU A 284 17.78 4.40 -4.72
N LEU A 285 17.49 3.36 -5.51
CA LEU A 285 18.46 2.32 -5.84
C LEU A 285 19.63 2.88 -6.65
N ILE A 286 19.36 3.68 -7.66
CA ILE A 286 20.40 4.36 -8.47
C ILE A 286 21.22 5.29 -7.58
N LEU A 287 20.57 6.09 -6.74
CA LEU A 287 21.24 7.00 -5.81
C LEU A 287 22.10 6.23 -4.80
N ALA A 288 21.59 5.13 -4.24
CA ALA A 288 22.35 4.28 -3.33
C ALA A 288 23.60 3.70 -4.00
N ILE A 289 23.47 3.19 -5.23
CA ILE A 289 24.59 2.67 -6.02
C ILE A 289 25.61 3.79 -6.31
N LEU A 290 25.14 4.98 -6.69
CA LEU A 290 26.00 6.13 -6.95
C LEU A 290 26.77 6.56 -5.70
N VAL A 291 26.09 6.72 -4.56
CA VAL A 291 26.72 7.10 -3.28
C VAL A 291 27.78 6.08 -2.89
N ILE A 292 27.47 4.79 -3.00
CA ILE A 292 28.42 3.74 -2.67
C ILE A 292 29.60 3.74 -3.64
N TYR A 293 29.37 3.97 -4.93
CA TYR A 293 30.42 4.12 -5.92
C TYR A 293 31.36 5.27 -5.55
N LEU A 294 30.82 6.43 -5.20
CA LEU A 294 31.60 7.61 -4.79
C LEU A 294 32.41 7.36 -3.52
N VAL A 295 31.76 6.80 -2.50
CA VAL A 295 32.44 6.50 -1.23
C VAL A 295 33.60 5.50 -1.42
N LEU A 296 33.36 4.44 -2.19
CA LEU A 296 34.42 3.46 -2.51
C LEU A 296 35.49 4.07 -3.41
N GLY A 297 35.12 4.94 -4.35
CA GLY A 297 36.07 5.65 -5.23
C GLY A 297 37.03 6.53 -4.45
N ILE A 298 36.52 7.25 -3.44
CA ILE A 298 37.32 8.08 -2.53
C ILE A 298 38.20 7.20 -1.65
N LEU A 299 37.64 6.11 -1.08
CA LEU A 299 38.37 5.24 -0.16
C LEU A 299 39.52 4.49 -0.84
N TYR A 300 39.31 4.01 -2.06
CA TYR A 300 40.31 3.23 -2.82
C TYR A 300 41.17 4.10 -3.76
N GLU A 301 40.91 5.39 -3.85
CA GLU A 301 41.57 6.31 -4.79
C GLU A 301 41.60 5.78 -6.23
N SER A 302 40.53 5.08 -6.64
CA SER A 302 40.39 4.39 -7.91
C SER A 302 38.97 4.40 -8.41
N PHE A 303 38.79 4.60 -9.71
CA PHE A 303 37.49 4.52 -10.38
C PHE A 303 37.10 3.07 -10.75
N ILE A 304 38.03 2.14 -10.77
CA ILE A 304 37.84 0.77 -11.26
C ILE A 304 37.48 -0.21 -10.13
N HIS A 305 38.12 -0.10 -8.97
CA HIS A 305 37.84 -0.99 -7.84
C HIS A 305 36.37 -0.91 -7.35
N PRO A 306 35.71 0.26 -7.30
CA PRO A 306 34.29 0.32 -7.00
C PRO A 306 33.42 -0.46 -7.99
N LEU A 307 33.73 -0.42 -9.29
CA LEU A 307 33.00 -1.19 -10.30
C LEU A 307 33.11 -2.71 -10.07
N THR A 308 34.31 -3.15 -9.69
CA THR A 308 34.54 -4.57 -9.35
C THR A 308 33.69 -4.99 -8.17
N ILE A 309 33.62 -4.17 -7.12
CA ILE A 309 32.80 -4.43 -5.93
C ILE A 309 31.33 -4.44 -6.27
N LEU A 310 30.88 -3.53 -7.13
CA LEU A 310 29.48 -3.40 -7.54
C LEU A 310 29.02 -4.50 -8.51
N SER A 311 29.94 -5.18 -9.19
CA SER A 311 29.62 -6.21 -10.18
C SER A 311 28.79 -7.38 -9.65
N GLY A 312 28.84 -7.64 -8.34
CA GLY A 312 28.05 -8.68 -7.68
C GLY A 312 26.58 -8.32 -7.42
N LEU A 313 26.20 -7.01 -7.51
CA LEU A 313 24.84 -6.55 -7.19
C LEU A 313 23.75 -7.11 -8.11
N PRO A 314 23.91 -7.13 -9.44
CA PRO A 314 22.88 -7.67 -10.34
C PRO A 314 22.53 -9.12 -10.00
N PHE A 315 23.51 -9.92 -9.61
CA PHE A 315 23.31 -11.34 -9.27
C PHE A 315 22.57 -11.51 -7.94
N ALA A 316 22.82 -10.63 -6.97
CA ALA A 316 22.08 -10.60 -5.72
C ALA A 316 20.61 -10.23 -5.95
N GLY A 317 20.35 -9.21 -6.76
CA GLY A 317 19.01 -8.83 -7.18
C GLY A 317 18.28 -9.94 -7.91
N PHE A 318 18.95 -10.61 -8.86
CA PHE A 318 18.40 -11.75 -9.57
C PHE A 318 18.05 -12.91 -8.61
N GLY A 319 18.95 -13.25 -7.68
CA GLY A 319 18.70 -14.28 -6.68
C GLY A 319 17.51 -13.98 -5.76
N ALA A 320 17.34 -12.72 -5.37
CA ALA A 320 16.19 -12.28 -4.59
C ALA A 320 14.87 -12.42 -5.36
N LEU A 321 14.84 -11.95 -6.62
CA LEU A 321 13.65 -12.05 -7.47
C LEU A 321 13.32 -13.51 -7.81
N LEU A 322 14.34 -14.33 -8.10
CA LEU A 322 14.16 -15.76 -8.37
C LEU A 322 13.56 -16.49 -7.16
N ALA A 323 14.04 -16.20 -5.95
CA ALA A 323 13.49 -16.79 -4.74
C ALA A 323 12.02 -16.39 -4.53
N LEU A 324 11.65 -15.11 -4.74
CA LEU A 324 10.25 -14.68 -4.67
C LEU A 324 9.37 -15.43 -5.66
N VAL A 325 9.82 -15.64 -6.90
CA VAL A 325 9.08 -16.41 -7.91
C VAL A 325 8.92 -17.88 -7.51
N ILE A 326 9.98 -18.54 -7.03
CA ILE A 326 9.94 -19.93 -6.59
C ILE A 326 8.95 -20.14 -5.45
N PHE A 327 8.94 -19.23 -4.47
CA PHE A 327 8.02 -19.29 -3.33
C PHE A 327 6.64 -18.66 -3.61
N ARG A 328 6.38 -18.24 -4.85
CA ARG A 328 5.11 -17.60 -5.29
C ARG A 328 4.69 -16.43 -4.42
N LEU A 329 5.65 -15.60 -4.06
CA LEU A 329 5.43 -14.40 -3.27
C LEU A 329 5.44 -13.16 -4.16
N ASP A 330 4.52 -12.25 -3.89
CA ASP A 330 4.42 -11.00 -4.63
C ASP A 330 5.57 -10.03 -4.27
N LEU A 331 5.93 -9.19 -5.24
CA LEU A 331 6.87 -8.10 -5.05
C LEU A 331 6.21 -6.98 -4.23
N SER A 332 6.03 -7.24 -2.94
CA SER A 332 5.45 -6.30 -1.98
C SER A 332 6.45 -5.24 -1.55
N ILE A 333 5.98 -4.22 -0.83
CA ILE A 333 6.84 -3.19 -0.21
C ILE A 333 7.92 -3.85 0.66
N TYR A 334 7.57 -4.91 1.39
CA TYR A 334 8.53 -5.65 2.22
C TYR A 334 9.61 -6.36 1.40
N ALA A 335 9.24 -6.93 0.24
CA ALA A 335 10.21 -7.54 -0.66
C ALA A 335 11.19 -6.51 -1.23
N PHE A 336 10.71 -5.32 -1.59
CA PHE A 336 11.57 -4.21 -2.02
C PHE A 336 12.56 -3.78 -0.94
N VAL A 337 12.10 -3.62 0.30
CA VAL A 337 12.98 -3.32 1.44
C VAL A 337 14.04 -4.41 1.59
N GLY A 338 13.68 -5.68 1.41
CA GLY A 338 14.61 -6.80 1.39
C GLY A 338 15.69 -6.67 0.32
N VAL A 339 15.31 -6.30 -0.90
CA VAL A 339 16.26 -6.07 -2.01
C VAL A 339 17.21 -4.91 -1.72
N ILE A 340 16.71 -3.81 -1.17
CA ILE A 340 17.57 -2.65 -0.80
C ILE A 340 18.54 -3.04 0.33
N MET A 341 18.07 -3.77 1.33
CA MET A 341 18.91 -4.24 2.44
C MET A 341 20.00 -5.19 1.94
N LEU A 342 19.68 -6.01 0.95
CA LEU A 342 20.61 -6.94 0.32
C LEU A 342 21.79 -6.22 -0.34
N VAL A 343 21.56 -5.04 -0.92
CA VAL A 343 22.60 -4.20 -1.51
C VAL A 343 23.72 -3.89 -0.50
N GLY A 344 23.37 -3.60 0.75
CA GLY A 344 24.34 -3.34 1.81
C GLY A 344 25.11 -4.60 2.26
N ILE A 345 24.39 -5.72 2.43
CA ILE A 345 24.98 -6.95 2.99
C ILE A 345 25.94 -7.61 2.01
N VAL A 346 25.56 -7.70 0.73
CA VAL A 346 26.36 -8.41 -0.30
C VAL A 346 27.71 -7.75 -0.54
N LYS A 347 27.77 -6.42 -0.50
CA LYS A 347 29.03 -5.68 -0.75
C LYS A 347 30.12 -5.97 0.26
N LYS A 348 29.77 -6.22 1.50
CA LYS A 348 30.73 -6.50 2.56
C LYS A 348 31.70 -7.62 2.16
N ASN A 349 31.20 -8.67 1.51
CA ASN A 349 32.02 -9.83 1.10
C ASN A 349 33.00 -9.46 -0.02
N ALA A 350 32.53 -8.73 -1.03
CA ALA A 350 33.36 -8.27 -2.13
C ALA A 350 34.44 -7.27 -1.64
N ILE A 351 34.06 -6.33 -0.76
CA ILE A 351 34.99 -5.37 -0.16
C ILE A 351 36.12 -6.12 0.57
N MET A 352 35.81 -7.07 1.46
CA MET A 352 36.81 -7.81 2.23
C MET A 352 37.79 -8.59 1.35
N MET A 353 37.33 -9.10 0.21
CA MET A 353 38.16 -9.85 -0.72
C MET A 353 39.09 -8.94 -1.52
N ILE A 354 38.54 -7.84 -2.06
CA ILE A 354 39.27 -6.90 -2.90
C ILE A 354 40.27 -6.10 -2.08
N ASP A 355 39.89 -5.67 -0.87
CA ASP A 355 40.79 -4.97 0.05
C ASP A 355 42.05 -5.77 0.35
N PHE A 356 41.90 -7.05 0.68
CA PHE A 356 43.00 -7.95 0.89
C PHE A 356 43.87 -8.15 -0.39
N ALA A 357 43.21 -8.28 -1.56
CA ALA A 357 43.93 -8.44 -2.81
C ALA A 357 44.79 -7.20 -3.15
N ILE A 358 44.24 -6.00 -2.99
CA ILE A 358 44.96 -4.72 -3.22
C ILE A 358 46.14 -4.58 -2.25
N GLU A 359 45.93 -4.90 -0.97
CA GLU A 359 46.98 -4.85 0.03
C GLU A 359 48.13 -5.80 -0.31
N ARG A 360 47.79 -7.01 -0.75
CA ARG A 360 48.78 -8.04 -1.11
C ARG A 360 49.55 -7.63 -2.38
N GLU A 361 48.88 -7.12 -3.39
CA GLU A 361 49.51 -6.62 -4.62
C GLU A 361 50.49 -5.48 -4.34
N ARG A 362 50.13 -4.54 -3.45
CA ARG A 362 50.98 -3.42 -3.08
C ARG A 362 52.18 -3.82 -2.25
N ARG A 363 52.02 -4.78 -1.31
CA ARG A 363 53.13 -5.18 -0.40
C ARG A 363 54.14 -6.15 -1.03
N GLU A 364 53.67 -7.08 -1.86
CA GLU A 364 54.49 -8.16 -2.38
C GLU A 364 54.78 -8.06 -3.89
N HIS A 365 54.33 -6.99 -4.53
CA HIS A 365 54.48 -6.78 -5.98
C HIS A 365 54.05 -8.00 -6.82
N THR A 366 53.03 -8.74 -6.35
CA THR A 366 52.47 -9.92 -7.01
C THR A 366 51.51 -9.50 -8.12
N THR A 367 51.22 -10.42 -9.04
CA THR A 367 50.23 -10.13 -10.10
C THR A 367 48.82 -10.13 -9.53
N ALA A 368 47.92 -9.27 -10.06
CA ALA A 368 46.52 -9.16 -9.66
C ALA A 368 45.81 -10.52 -9.60
N ARG A 369 46.15 -11.44 -10.54
CA ARG A 369 45.61 -12.80 -10.56
C ARG A 369 46.01 -13.62 -9.31
N ASN A 370 47.26 -13.58 -8.93
CA ASN A 370 47.75 -14.34 -7.77
C ASN A 370 47.23 -13.72 -6.46
N ALA A 371 47.23 -12.39 -6.38
CA ALA A 371 46.72 -11.65 -5.23
C ALA A 371 45.25 -11.96 -4.95
N ILE A 372 44.38 -11.97 -5.97
CA ILE A 372 42.96 -12.24 -5.79
C ILE A 372 42.66 -13.72 -5.49
N LEU A 373 43.43 -14.66 -6.05
CA LEU A 373 43.30 -16.09 -5.74
C LEU A 373 43.68 -16.38 -4.31
N GLU A 374 44.76 -15.77 -3.82
CA GLU A 374 45.18 -15.85 -2.42
C GLU A 374 44.13 -15.20 -1.50
N ALA A 375 43.64 -13.99 -1.87
CA ALA A 375 42.56 -13.32 -1.17
C ALA A 375 41.32 -14.20 -1.03
N ALA A 376 40.91 -14.85 -2.12
CA ALA A 376 39.75 -15.76 -2.15
C ALA A 376 39.95 -16.95 -1.20
N SER A 377 41.17 -17.53 -1.12
CA SER A 377 41.44 -18.67 -0.24
C SER A 377 41.53 -18.27 1.24
N VAL A 378 42.25 -17.21 1.56
CA VAL A 378 42.46 -16.73 2.95
C VAL A 378 41.16 -16.17 3.54
N ARG A 379 40.40 -15.40 2.74
CA ARG A 379 39.15 -14.77 3.18
C ARG A 379 37.93 -15.66 3.07
N PHE A 380 38.05 -16.86 2.51
CA PHE A 380 36.92 -17.79 2.35
C PHE A 380 36.19 -18.07 3.67
N ARG A 381 36.92 -18.46 4.72
CA ARG A 381 36.33 -18.76 6.02
C ARG A 381 35.61 -17.54 6.67
N PRO A 382 36.22 -16.35 6.79
CA PRO A 382 35.54 -15.14 7.30
C PRO A 382 34.29 -14.77 6.51
N ILE A 383 34.34 -14.84 5.17
CA ILE A 383 33.21 -14.56 4.29
C ILE A 383 32.07 -15.54 4.53
N MET A 384 32.38 -16.85 4.59
CA MET A 384 31.36 -17.88 4.86
C MET A 384 30.74 -17.72 6.24
N MET A 385 31.54 -17.44 7.28
CA MET A 385 31.03 -17.20 8.64
C MET A 385 30.04 -16.03 8.69
N THR A 386 30.36 -14.90 8.07
CA THR A 386 29.50 -13.71 8.10
C THR A 386 28.24 -13.89 7.25
N THR A 387 28.32 -14.62 6.13
CA THR A 387 27.16 -14.91 5.30
C THR A 387 26.21 -15.91 5.98
N MET A 388 26.76 -16.96 6.61
CA MET A 388 25.96 -17.92 7.38
C MET A 388 25.30 -17.25 8.59
N ALA A 389 25.99 -16.36 9.30
CA ALA A 389 25.40 -15.59 10.39
C ALA A 389 24.23 -14.72 9.88
N ALA A 390 24.38 -14.03 8.74
CA ALA A 390 23.32 -13.23 8.14
C ALA A 390 22.14 -14.09 7.68
N LEU A 391 22.40 -15.25 7.05
CA LEU A 391 21.36 -16.21 6.66
C LEU A 391 20.59 -16.73 7.87
N MET A 392 21.29 -17.19 8.92
CA MET A 392 20.63 -17.67 10.13
C MET A 392 19.83 -16.58 10.84
N GLY A 393 20.31 -15.34 10.84
CA GLY A 393 19.59 -14.19 11.40
C GLY A 393 18.31 -13.82 10.65
N THR A 394 18.26 -14.04 9.33
CA THR A 394 17.09 -13.75 8.49
C THR A 394 16.15 -14.95 8.30
N LEU A 395 16.63 -16.16 8.60
CA LEU A 395 15.87 -17.39 8.42
C LEU A 395 14.53 -17.42 9.18
N PRO A 396 14.42 -16.98 10.45
CA PRO A 396 13.13 -16.94 11.14
C PRO A 396 12.09 -16.07 10.43
N ILE A 397 12.52 -14.97 9.81
CA ILE A 397 11.65 -14.08 9.02
C ILE A 397 11.22 -14.76 7.71
N ALA A 398 12.15 -15.46 7.05
CA ALA A 398 11.87 -16.20 5.83
C ALA A 398 10.91 -17.38 6.04
N LEU A 399 11.03 -18.06 7.18
CA LEU A 399 10.14 -19.16 7.58
C LEU A 399 8.76 -18.66 8.03
N GLY A 400 8.59 -17.37 8.26
CA GLY A 400 7.31 -16.80 8.66
C GLY A 400 6.90 -17.19 10.08
N GLN A 401 7.82 -17.18 11.05
CA GLN A 401 7.56 -17.50 12.45
C GLN A 401 7.15 -16.26 13.24
N GLY A 402 6.14 -16.40 14.11
CA GLY A 402 5.64 -15.36 14.99
C GLY A 402 4.42 -14.60 14.47
N ALA A 403 3.83 -13.76 15.32
CA ALA A 403 2.66 -12.96 14.97
C ALA A 403 2.98 -11.94 13.87
N GLY A 404 2.14 -11.84 12.83
CA GLY A 404 2.32 -10.93 11.69
C GLY A 404 3.52 -11.29 10.80
N ALA A 405 4.05 -12.49 10.90
CA ALA A 405 5.20 -12.94 10.11
C ALA A 405 4.87 -13.10 8.63
N GLU A 406 3.62 -13.40 8.28
CA GLU A 406 3.16 -13.55 6.91
C GLU A 406 3.47 -12.32 6.05
N SER A 407 3.25 -11.12 6.59
CA SER A 407 3.56 -9.85 5.90
C SER A 407 5.06 -9.62 5.67
N ARG A 408 5.92 -10.11 6.58
CA ARG A 408 7.38 -9.93 6.52
C ARG A 408 8.11 -11.05 5.78
N ARG A 409 7.44 -12.16 5.53
CA ARG A 409 8.01 -13.32 4.84
C ARG A 409 8.63 -12.98 3.48
N PRO A 410 8.03 -12.13 2.62
CA PRO A 410 8.65 -11.72 1.35
C PRO A 410 10.02 -11.05 1.52
N LEU A 411 10.19 -10.22 2.58
CA LEU A 411 11.47 -9.62 2.92
C LEU A 411 12.51 -10.69 3.25
N GLY A 412 12.18 -11.63 4.14
CA GLY A 412 13.09 -12.71 4.54
C GLY A 412 13.49 -13.60 3.36
N ILE A 413 12.55 -14.01 2.52
CA ILE A 413 12.80 -14.82 1.33
C ILE A 413 13.67 -14.09 0.31
N ALA A 414 13.42 -12.80 0.05
CA ALA A 414 14.25 -11.98 -0.85
C ALA A 414 15.70 -11.91 -0.35
N VAL A 415 15.90 -11.68 0.95
CA VAL A 415 17.25 -11.58 1.54
C VAL A 415 17.96 -12.93 1.53
N VAL A 416 17.30 -14.00 1.95
CA VAL A 416 17.90 -15.35 1.96
C VAL A 416 18.24 -15.81 0.55
N GLY A 417 17.32 -15.67 -0.40
CA GLY A 417 17.53 -16.05 -1.80
C GLY A 417 18.64 -15.23 -2.46
N GLY A 418 18.63 -13.92 -2.24
CA GLY A 418 19.67 -13.04 -2.76
C GLY A 418 21.05 -13.32 -2.16
N LEU A 419 21.15 -13.58 -0.85
CA LEU A 419 22.40 -13.94 -0.20
C LEU A 419 22.96 -15.27 -0.68
N LEU A 420 22.13 -16.32 -0.78
CA LEU A 420 22.56 -17.63 -1.25
C LEU A 420 23.09 -17.55 -2.68
N PHE A 421 22.33 -16.93 -3.57
CA PHE A 421 22.72 -16.81 -4.97
C PHE A 421 23.95 -15.92 -5.16
N SER A 422 23.97 -14.77 -4.48
CA SER A 422 25.12 -13.86 -4.51
C SER A 422 26.37 -14.50 -3.95
N GLN A 423 26.28 -15.28 -2.86
CA GLN A 423 27.43 -15.94 -2.27
C GLN A 423 28.12 -16.90 -3.24
N LEU A 424 27.33 -17.74 -3.91
CA LEU A 424 27.84 -18.68 -4.90
C LEU A 424 28.53 -17.96 -6.06
N ILE A 425 27.89 -16.92 -6.57
CA ILE A 425 28.38 -16.21 -7.75
C ILE A 425 29.54 -15.25 -7.42
N THR A 426 29.50 -14.54 -6.31
CA THR A 426 30.52 -13.58 -5.93
C THR A 426 31.88 -14.24 -5.74
N LEU A 427 31.93 -15.46 -5.21
CA LEU A 427 33.17 -16.21 -5.06
C LEU A 427 33.89 -16.51 -6.39
N TYR A 428 33.14 -16.62 -7.49
CA TYR A 428 33.68 -16.89 -8.81
C TYR A 428 33.80 -15.62 -9.67
N ILE A 429 32.76 -14.79 -9.67
CA ILE A 429 32.71 -13.63 -10.58
C ILE A 429 33.60 -12.50 -10.09
N THR A 430 33.66 -12.23 -8.77
CA THR A 430 34.49 -11.11 -8.27
C THR A 430 35.97 -11.28 -8.61
N PRO A 431 36.61 -12.44 -8.43
CA PRO A 431 37.99 -12.67 -8.88
C PRO A 431 38.18 -12.48 -10.39
N VAL A 432 37.24 -12.97 -11.17
CA VAL A 432 37.31 -12.86 -12.64
C VAL A 432 37.19 -11.39 -13.09
N VAL A 433 36.20 -10.68 -12.59
CA VAL A 433 36.00 -9.26 -12.91
C VAL A 433 37.20 -8.41 -12.44
N TYR A 434 37.76 -8.71 -11.26
CA TYR A 434 38.96 -8.05 -10.77
C TYR A 434 40.13 -8.17 -11.73
N THR A 435 40.45 -9.37 -12.19
CA THR A 435 41.57 -9.60 -13.12
C THR A 435 41.38 -8.93 -14.49
N TYR A 436 40.15 -8.92 -15.02
CA TYR A 436 39.86 -8.26 -16.28
C TYR A 436 39.92 -6.74 -16.18
N LEU A 437 39.37 -6.17 -15.10
CA LEU A 437 39.36 -4.72 -14.91
C LEU A 437 40.76 -4.20 -14.58
N ASP A 438 41.57 -4.94 -13.83
CA ASP A 438 42.96 -4.61 -13.59
C ASP A 438 43.78 -4.60 -14.91
N ALA A 439 43.64 -5.65 -15.72
CA ALA A 439 44.27 -5.69 -17.04
C ALA A 439 43.86 -4.49 -17.95
N TRP A 440 42.59 -4.04 -17.84
CA TRP A 440 42.09 -2.89 -18.54
C TRP A 440 42.70 -1.58 -17.99
N GLN A 441 42.85 -1.46 -16.68
CA GLN A 441 43.51 -0.31 -16.03
C GLN A 441 44.97 -0.15 -16.52
N HIS A 442 45.71 -1.26 -16.53
CA HIS A 442 47.10 -1.26 -16.99
C HIS A 442 47.22 -0.91 -18.48
N ARG A 443 46.29 -1.31 -19.35
CA ARG A 443 46.24 -0.90 -20.75
C ARG A 443 46.00 0.60 -20.91
N LEU A 444 45.08 1.17 -20.12
CA LEU A 444 44.78 2.62 -20.15
C LEU A 444 45.97 3.45 -19.62
N ALA A 445 46.68 2.96 -18.60
CA ALA A 445 47.84 3.60 -18.01
C ALA A 445 49.03 3.61 -19.00
N ARG A 446 49.27 2.51 -19.73
CA ARG A 446 50.32 2.44 -20.77
C ARG A 446 50.07 3.37 -21.93
N GLY A 447 48.85 3.70 -22.28
CA GLY A 447 48.50 4.69 -23.29
C GLY A 447 48.81 6.14 -22.91
N LYS A 448 49.13 6.43 -21.64
CA LYS A 448 49.43 7.78 -21.12
C LYS A 448 50.92 8.05 -20.88
N VAL A 449 51.82 7.07 -21.00
CA VAL A 449 53.24 7.28 -20.90
C VAL A 449 53.71 7.84 -22.26
N LYS A 450 53.62 9.17 -22.44
CA LYS A 450 54.39 9.89 -23.41
C LYS A 450 55.87 9.70 -23.09
N GLU A 451 56.66 9.34 -24.12
CA GLU A 451 58.12 9.24 -24.09
C GLU A 451 58.78 10.33 -23.24
N PRO A 452 59.84 10.00 -22.50
CA PRO A 452 60.66 10.99 -21.82
C PRO A 452 61.25 11.90 -22.93
N ARG A 453 60.97 13.16 -22.83
CA ARG A 453 61.67 14.21 -23.65
C ARG A 453 63.16 14.04 -23.36
N GLU A 454 63.88 13.48 -24.36
CA GLU A 454 65.34 13.50 -24.37
C GLU A 454 65.82 14.91 -24.06
N LEU A 455 66.48 15.08 -22.91
CA LEU A 455 67.26 16.27 -22.61
C LEU A 455 68.33 16.34 -23.64
N ARG A 456 68.17 17.19 -24.66
CA ARG A 456 69.28 17.65 -25.53
C ARG A 456 70.38 18.18 -24.64
N GLU A 457 71.49 17.46 -24.58
CA GLU A 457 72.76 17.97 -24.08
C GLU A 457 73.12 19.24 -24.89
N PRO A 458 73.53 20.35 -24.21
CA PRO A 458 74.06 21.47 -24.89
C PRO A 458 75.48 21.14 -25.42
N GLY A 459 75.64 21.21 -26.73
CA GLY A 459 76.86 20.88 -27.45
C GLY A 459 78.14 21.52 -26.88
N ARG A 460 79.11 20.68 -26.73
CA ARG A 460 80.52 21.08 -26.66
C ARG A 460 80.91 21.70 -28.04
N GLY A 461 81.28 22.92 -28.03
CA GLY A 461 81.84 23.56 -29.21
C GLY A 461 82.57 24.83 -28.85
N GLY A 462 83.87 24.81 -29.05
CA GLY A 462 84.65 26.02 -29.33
C GLY A 462 85.79 26.36 -28.35
N THR A 463 86.89 25.73 -28.58
CA THR A 463 88.26 26.18 -28.20
C THR A 463 88.63 27.54 -28.76
N ALA A 464 89.35 28.36 -27.98
CA ALA A 464 90.55 29.09 -28.29
C ALA A 464 90.51 30.55 -27.87
N PRO A 465 91.67 31.23 -27.83
CA PRO A 465 92.85 31.03 -27.01
C PRO A 465 93.23 32.29 -26.16
N ALA A 466 94.30 32.13 -25.46
CA ALA A 466 95.02 33.10 -24.61
C ALA A 466 95.27 34.48 -25.23
N GLU A 467 95.39 35.49 -24.27
CA GLU A 467 96.48 36.45 -24.15
C GLU A 467 96.16 37.42 -23.02
N ALA A 468 97.00 37.36 -22.02
CA ALA A 468 98.00 38.32 -21.55
C ALA A 468 97.42 39.69 -21.12
N THR A 469 97.42 39.96 -19.87
CA THR A 469 98.24 40.80 -19.01
C THR A 469 97.75 40.80 -17.57
#